data_a428932a282e1a2bb5559365c73c3331
#
_entry.id   a428932a282e1a2bb5559365c73c3331
#
_cell.length_a   1.000
_cell.length_b   1.000
_cell.length_c   1.000
_cell.angle_alpha   90.00
_cell.angle_beta   90.00
_cell.angle_gamma   90.00
#
_symmetry.space_group_name_H-M   'P 1'
#
loop_
_entity.id
_entity.type
_entity.pdbx_description
1 polymer ?
#
loop_
_entity_poly.entity_id
_entity_poly.type
_entity_poly.pdbx_seq_one_letter_code
_entity_poly.pdbx_strand_id
1 'polypeptide(L)'
;MTSDVAEWDEEAPKSTAKATMKLPPKLGTDAPAEGVSPAPDAALEPTLFFGSVDEFVRERLRYTYSRRVGPQGPNRWAAEWWRYPEAISRLDALWRSWEALRLEPTFGMSVWWRDHADHHMRILMSPEGPFADSRDTNTAGDPLPYTPPPAGMFVDVRQLPN
;
A
#
# COMPACT_ATOMS: atom_id res chain seq x y z
N MET A 1 -13.08 5.46 -56.99
CA MET A 1 -12.23 4.36 -56.52
C MET A 1 -12.59 4.09 -55.09
N THR A 2 -13.34 3.17 -54.98
CA THR A 2 -14.14 2.36 -54.09
C THR A 2 -13.50 2.08 -52.77
N SER A 3 -14.24 2.50 -51.74
CA SER A 3 -14.06 2.19 -50.33
C SER A 3 -14.37 0.71 -50.13
N ASP A 4 -13.49 0.02 -49.41
CA ASP A 4 -13.78 -1.30 -48.89
C ASP A 4 -13.89 -1.18 -47.34
N VAL A 5 -15.12 -1.24 -46.88
CA VAL A 5 -15.48 -1.24 -45.46
C VAL A 5 -15.70 -2.70 -45.09
N ALA A 6 -14.78 -3.30 -44.38
CA ALA A 6 -14.94 -4.64 -43.83
C ALA A 6 -15.98 -4.64 -42.70
N GLU A 7 -17.09 -5.27 -43.01
CA GLU A 7 -18.23 -5.59 -42.13
C GLU A 7 -17.81 -6.73 -41.20
N TRP A 8 -17.84 -6.49 -39.87
CA TRP A 8 -17.61 -7.53 -38.86
C TRP A 8 -18.96 -8.14 -38.49
N ASP A 9 -19.21 -9.35 -38.94
CA ASP A 9 -20.37 -10.13 -38.54
C ASP A 9 -20.28 -10.57 -37.10
N GLU A 10 -21.26 -10.10 -36.33
CA GLU A 10 -21.50 -10.45 -34.92
C GLU A 10 -22.35 -11.71 -34.85
N GLU A 11 -21.73 -12.86 -34.70
CA GLU A 11 -22.43 -14.13 -34.47
C GLU A 11 -22.26 -14.59 -33.02
N ALA A 12 -23.33 -14.40 -32.21
CA ALA A 12 -23.43 -14.87 -30.85
C ALA A 12 -23.81 -16.36 -30.80
N PRO A 13 -23.13 -17.22 -30.05
CA PRO A 13 -23.58 -18.58 -29.84
C PRO A 13 -24.67 -18.67 -28.76
N LYS A 14 -25.84 -19.09 -29.19
CA LYS A 14 -26.91 -19.58 -28.29
C LYS A 14 -26.49 -20.95 -27.75
N SER A 15 -26.36 -21.05 -26.45
CA SER A 15 -26.29 -22.36 -25.79
C SER A 15 -27.20 -22.38 -24.57
N THR A 16 -28.34 -23.01 -24.77
CA THR A 16 -29.22 -23.55 -23.75
C THR A 16 -28.69 -24.89 -23.27
N ALA A 17 -28.25 -24.99 -22.02
CA ALA A 17 -28.14 -26.27 -21.35
C ALA A 17 -28.65 -26.14 -19.91
N LYS A 18 -29.87 -26.61 -19.70
CA LYS A 18 -30.52 -26.84 -18.42
C LYS A 18 -29.91 -28.10 -17.81
N ALA A 19 -29.02 -27.95 -16.81
CA ALA A 19 -28.57 -29.07 -16.01
C ALA A 19 -29.42 -29.18 -14.75
N THR A 20 -30.25 -30.18 -14.71
CA THR A 20 -31.07 -30.60 -13.56
C THR A 20 -30.15 -31.29 -12.57
N MET A 21 -29.91 -30.67 -11.43
CA MET A 21 -29.12 -31.23 -10.34
C MET A 21 -30.02 -32.08 -9.44
N LYS A 22 -29.79 -33.38 -9.50
CA LYS A 22 -30.49 -34.39 -8.72
C LYS A 22 -29.85 -34.47 -7.33
N LEU A 23 -30.61 -34.20 -6.28
CA LEU A 23 -30.17 -34.38 -4.89
C LEU A 23 -30.04 -35.92 -4.56
N PRO A 24 -28.98 -36.32 -3.82
CA PRO A 24 -28.91 -37.65 -3.23
C PRO A 24 -29.72 -37.73 -1.92
N PRO A 25 -30.16 -38.94 -1.52
CA PRO A 25 -31.08 -39.12 -0.41
C PRO A 25 -30.38 -39.06 0.96
N LYS A 26 -31.15 -38.60 1.96
CA LYS A 26 -30.78 -38.64 3.38
C LYS A 26 -30.69 -40.07 3.87
N LEU A 27 -29.61 -40.40 4.57
CA LEU A 27 -29.58 -41.58 5.39
C LEU A 27 -28.89 -41.32 6.74
N GLY A 28 -29.64 -41.57 7.82
CA GLY A 28 -29.23 -42.29 9.00
C GLY A 28 -28.47 -41.52 10.08
N THR A 29 -29.20 -41.20 11.11
CA THR A 29 -28.80 -40.98 12.51
C THR A 29 -27.85 -42.08 13.01
N ASP A 30 -26.68 -41.70 13.56
CA ASP A 30 -26.15 -42.24 14.81
C ASP A 30 -25.03 -41.30 15.34
N ALA A 31 -25.18 -40.88 16.58
CA ALA A 31 -24.17 -40.22 17.41
C ALA A 31 -23.59 -41.30 18.36
N PRO A 32 -22.52 -41.08 19.17
CA PRO A 32 -21.68 -39.90 19.32
C PRO A 32 -20.17 -40.21 19.20
N ALA A 33 -19.38 -39.24 18.79
CA ALA A 33 -17.97 -39.22 19.16
C ALA A 33 -17.62 -37.75 19.49
N GLU A 34 -17.28 -37.52 20.72
CA GLU A 34 -16.66 -36.30 21.20
C GLU A 34 -15.37 -36.05 20.40
N GLY A 35 -15.49 -35.33 19.34
CA GLY A 35 -14.36 -34.76 18.61
C GLY A 35 -14.08 -33.39 19.17
N VAL A 36 -13.00 -33.29 19.95
CA VAL A 36 -12.35 -32.02 20.29
C VAL A 36 -12.15 -31.26 18.97
N SER A 37 -12.99 -30.27 18.69
CA SER A 37 -12.69 -29.28 17.66
C SER A 37 -11.35 -28.68 18.05
N PRO A 38 -10.33 -28.68 17.17
CA PRO A 38 -9.19 -27.84 17.41
C PRO A 38 -9.72 -26.41 17.46
N ALA A 39 -9.38 -25.71 18.53
CA ALA A 39 -9.63 -24.28 18.63
C ALA A 39 -9.16 -23.64 17.31
N PRO A 40 -9.91 -22.67 16.73
CA PRO A 40 -9.43 -21.96 15.57
C PRO A 40 -8.04 -21.47 15.90
N ASP A 41 -7.06 -21.91 15.10
CA ASP A 41 -5.70 -21.40 15.13
C ASP A 41 -5.85 -19.89 15.23
N ALA A 42 -5.46 -19.32 16.37
CA ALA A 42 -5.44 -17.88 16.53
C ALA A 42 -4.46 -17.40 15.46
N ALA A 43 -5.01 -16.98 14.33
CA ALA A 43 -4.23 -16.43 13.24
C ALA A 43 -3.41 -15.30 13.88
N LEU A 44 -2.10 -15.53 14.00
CA LEU A 44 -1.19 -14.51 14.53
C LEU A 44 -1.45 -13.25 13.70
N GLU A 45 -1.96 -12.22 14.36
CA GLU A 45 -2.16 -10.93 13.72
C GLU A 45 -0.84 -10.55 13.01
N PRO A 46 -0.90 -10.18 11.72
CA PRO A 46 0.31 -9.91 10.97
C PRO A 46 1.10 -8.80 11.65
N THR A 47 2.30 -9.11 12.13
CA THR A 47 3.15 -8.13 12.79
C THR A 47 3.58 -7.04 11.80
N LEU A 48 3.57 -5.80 12.23
CA LEU A 48 4.08 -4.68 11.44
C LEU A 48 5.56 -4.88 11.13
N PHE A 49 5.96 -4.57 9.92
CA PHE A 49 7.37 -4.62 9.50
C PHE A 49 8.13 -3.42 10.07
N PHE A 50 7.57 -2.21 9.92
CA PHE A 50 8.08 -1.00 10.53
C PHE A 50 7.23 -0.63 11.75
N GLY A 51 7.85 -0.28 12.85
CA GLY A 51 7.15 0.05 14.09
C GLY A 51 6.64 1.49 14.15
N SER A 52 7.07 2.35 13.24
CA SER A 52 6.65 3.75 13.20
C SER A 52 6.78 4.33 11.80
N VAL A 53 6.10 5.44 11.57
CA VAL A 53 6.26 6.21 10.33
C VAL A 53 7.69 6.70 10.14
N ASP A 54 8.41 7.01 11.22
CA ASP A 54 9.81 7.41 11.15
C ASP A 54 10.70 6.27 10.64
N GLU A 55 10.54 5.07 11.19
CA GLU A 55 11.28 3.90 10.74
C GLU A 55 11.00 3.61 9.26
N PHE A 56 9.74 3.69 8.82
CA PHE A 56 9.35 3.53 7.43
C PHE A 56 10.01 4.57 6.51
N VAL A 57 10.02 5.84 6.90
CA VAL A 57 10.66 6.91 6.11
C VAL A 57 12.16 6.70 6.06
N ARG A 58 12.80 6.44 7.20
CA ARG A 58 14.24 6.30 7.35
C ARG A 58 14.80 5.09 6.60
N GLU A 59 14.13 3.93 6.72
CA GLU A 59 14.68 2.67 6.23
C GLU A 59 14.18 2.28 4.83
N ARG A 60 13.06 2.87 4.39
CA ARG A 60 12.47 2.49 3.10
C ARG A 60 12.17 3.66 2.19
N LEU A 61 11.31 4.58 2.60
CA LEU A 61 10.72 5.56 1.67
C LEU A 61 11.78 6.44 1.02
N ARG A 62 12.73 6.95 1.78
CA ARG A 62 13.79 7.83 1.29
C ARG A 62 14.68 7.20 0.22
N TYR A 63 14.88 5.90 0.26
CA TYR A 63 15.63 5.15 -0.74
C TYR A 63 14.78 4.81 -1.97
N THR A 64 13.50 4.58 -1.74
CA THR A 64 12.55 4.26 -2.80
C THR A 64 12.29 5.46 -3.71
N TYR A 65 12.20 6.66 -3.13
CA TYR A 65 12.00 7.93 -3.83
C TYR A 65 13.27 8.75 -3.99
N SER A 66 14.37 8.12 -4.40
CA SER A 66 15.65 8.80 -4.67
C SER A 66 15.56 9.82 -5.81
N ARG A 67 14.87 10.93 -5.56
CA ARG A 67 14.69 12.04 -6.49
C ARG A 67 15.61 13.18 -6.12
N ARG A 68 16.11 13.90 -7.15
CA ARG A 68 16.81 15.15 -6.91
C ARG A 68 15.81 16.17 -6.35
N VAL A 69 16.15 16.75 -5.20
CA VAL A 69 15.38 17.79 -4.53
C VAL A 69 16.21 19.07 -4.36
N GLY A 70 15.55 20.20 -4.27
CA GLY A 70 16.22 21.48 -4.07
C GLY A 70 15.32 22.66 -4.37
N PRO A 71 15.67 23.85 -3.85
CA PRO A 71 14.82 25.04 -3.93
C PRO A 71 14.56 25.57 -5.34
N GLN A 72 15.38 25.19 -6.31
CA GLN A 72 15.24 25.60 -7.72
C GLN A 72 14.81 24.44 -8.64
N GLY A 73 14.66 23.24 -8.09
CA GLY A 73 14.25 22.05 -8.85
C GLY A 73 12.72 21.88 -8.89
N PRO A 74 12.25 20.85 -9.60
CA PRO A 74 10.83 20.51 -9.65
C PRO A 74 10.32 19.83 -8.37
N ASN A 75 11.23 19.32 -7.55
CA ASN A 75 10.88 18.59 -6.33
C ASN A 75 11.40 19.31 -5.09
N ARG A 76 10.56 19.29 -4.05
CA ARG A 76 10.88 19.72 -2.68
C ARG A 76 10.90 18.52 -1.76
N TRP A 77 11.73 18.62 -0.74
CA TRP A 77 11.72 17.67 0.38
C TRP A 77 12.37 18.35 1.59
N ALA A 78 11.92 18.03 2.79
CA ALA A 78 12.55 18.50 4.01
C ALA A 78 13.17 17.31 4.78
N ALA A 79 14.46 17.41 5.12
CA ALA A 79 15.14 16.43 5.96
C ALA A 79 14.46 16.29 7.34
N GLU A 80 13.95 17.41 7.86
CA GLU A 80 13.13 17.50 9.08
C GLU A 80 11.62 17.44 8.75
N TRP A 81 11.19 16.49 7.91
CA TRP A 81 9.80 16.31 7.46
C TRP A 81 8.79 16.25 8.62
N TRP A 82 9.23 15.79 9.77
CA TRP A 82 8.43 15.67 10.99
C TRP A 82 8.01 17.02 11.60
N ARG A 83 8.54 18.15 11.14
CA ARG A 83 8.12 19.51 11.53
C ARG A 83 6.85 19.97 10.79
N TYR A 84 6.42 19.24 9.76
CA TYR A 84 5.31 19.60 8.89
C TYR A 84 4.09 18.70 9.16
N PRO A 85 3.01 19.20 9.80
CA PRO A 85 1.86 18.38 10.18
C PRO A 85 1.21 17.63 9.01
N GLU A 86 1.08 18.29 7.84
CA GLU A 86 0.56 17.64 6.64
C GLU A 86 1.47 16.50 6.18
N ALA A 87 2.77 16.68 6.23
CA ALA A 87 3.72 15.64 5.85
C ALA A 87 3.63 14.44 6.80
N ILE A 88 3.56 14.67 8.11
CA ILE A 88 3.36 13.59 9.09
C ILE A 88 2.13 12.78 8.75
N SER A 89 0.97 13.44 8.53
CA SER A 89 -0.29 12.78 8.21
C SER A 89 -0.22 11.95 6.94
N ARG A 90 0.38 12.51 5.87
CA ARG A 90 0.52 11.81 4.59
C ARG A 90 1.48 10.65 4.64
N LEU A 91 2.59 10.80 5.34
CA LEU A 91 3.60 9.75 5.51
C LEU A 91 3.09 8.62 6.40
N ASP A 92 2.31 8.93 7.45
CA ASP A 92 1.65 7.90 8.27
C ASP A 92 0.64 7.10 7.44
N ALA A 93 -0.15 7.75 6.59
CA ALA A 93 -1.06 7.06 5.67
C ALA A 93 -0.31 6.16 4.67
N LEU A 94 0.85 6.61 4.14
CA LEU A 94 1.71 5.81 3.27
C LEU A 94 2.28 4.58 3.97
N TRP A 95 2.75 4.75 5.20
CA TRP A 95 3.26 3.65 6.01
C TRP A 95 2.17 2.61 6.28
N ARG A 96 1.02 3.03 6.80
CA ARG A 96 -0.09 2.12 7.13
C ARG A 96 -0.62 1.38 5.91
N SER A 97 -0.79 2.07 4.79
CA SER A 97 -1.21 1.43 3.54
C SER A 97 -0.16 0.45 3.02
N TRP A 98 1.13 0.75 3.18
CA TRP A 98 2.20 -0.17 2.83
C TRP A 98 2.18 -1.43 3.71
N GLU A 99 2.01 -1.27 5.03
CA GLU A 99 1.92 -2.40 5.96
C GLU A 99 0.78 -3.34 5.63
N ALA A 100 -0.38 -2.81 5.25
CA ALA A 100 -1.53 -3.61 4.85
C ALA A 100 -1.30 -4.29 3.49
N LEU A 101 -0.88 -3.53 2.47
CA LEU A 101 -0.81 -4.01 1.09
C LEU A 101 0.40 -4.91 0.81
N ARG A 102 1.47 -4.85 1.61
CA ARG A 102 2.60 -5.77 1.47
C ARG A 102 2.25 -7.24 1.74
N LEU A 103 1.14 -7.48 2.44
CA LEU A 103 0.67 -8.82 2.78
C LEU A 103 -0.15 -9.45 1.63
N GLU A 104 -0.58 -8.66 0.66
CA GLU A 104 -1.25 -9.13 -0.53
C GLU A 104 -0.19 -9.42 -1.61
N PRO A 105 0.06 -10.72 -1.95
CA PRO A 105 1.23 -11.11 -2.75
C PRO A 105 1.10 -10.79 -4.25
N THR A 106 -0.12 -10.60 -4.75
CA THR A 106 -0.38 -10.50 -6.20
C THR A 106 -0.32 -9.06 -6.70
N PHE A 107 -1.16 -8.20 -6.14
CA PHE A 107 -1.34 -6.81 -6.62
C PHE A 107 -1.07 -5.76 -5.56
N GLY A 108 -0.86 -6.15 -4.30
CA GLY A 108 -0.78 -5.23 -3.18
C GLY A 108 0.21 -4.09 -3.40
N MET A 109 1.43 -4.40 -3.83
CA MET A 109 2.42 -3.35 -4.10
C MET A 109 2.11 -2.52 -5.34
N SER A 110 1.45 -3.09 -6.35
CA SER A 110 0.99 -2.32 -7.52
C SER A 110 -0.10 -1.31 -7.13
N VAL A 111 -1.05 -1.74 -6.29
CA VAL A 111 -2.08 -0.87 -5.71
C VAL A 111 -1.45 0.21 -4.84
N TRP A 112 -0.50 -0.16 -3.96
CA TRP A 112 0.19 0.81 -3.09
C TRP A 112 0.86 1.93 -3.90
N TRP A 113 1.58 1.58 -4.97
CA TRP A 113 2.23 2.57 -5.83
C TRP A 113 1.21 3.50 -6.49
N ARG A 114 0.20 2.94 -7.16
CA ARG A 114 -0.76 3.69 -7.96
C ARG A 114 -1.68 4.58 -7.11
N ASP A 115 -2.22 4.02 -6.02
CA ASP A 115 -3.32 4.64 -5.29
C ASP A 115 -2.84 5.45 -4.06
N HIS A 116 -1.66 5.13 -3.53
CA HIS A 116 -1.13 5.76 -2.33
C HIS A 116 0.17 6.51 -2.60
N ALA A 117 1.24 5.80 -2.99
CA ALA A 117 2.57 6.36 -3.03
C ALA A 117 2.70 7.53 -4.01
N ASP A 118 2.35 7.31 -5.27
CA ASP A 118 2.48 8.36 -6.29
C ASP A 118 1.56 9.55 -6.03
N HIS A 119 0.37 9.31 -5.47
CA HIS A 119 -0.54 10.39 -5.10
C HIS A 119 0.04 11.26 -3.99
N HIS A 120 0.41 10.69 -2.86
CA HIS A 120 0.90 11.43 -1.71
C HIS A 120 2.27 12.09 -1.99
N MET A 121 3.19 11.36 -2.62
CA MET A 121 4.53 11.88 -2.90
C MET A 121 4.51 13.02 -3.93
N ARG A 122 3.58 13.00 -4.89
CA ARG A 122 3.41 14.12 -5.81
C ARG A 122 3.06 15.40 -5.09
N ILE A 123 2.19 15.33 -4.07
CA ILE A 123 1.80 16.50 -3.26
C ILE A 123 2.95 16.92 -2.36
N LEU A 124 3.54 15.96 -1.63
CA LEU A 124 4.66 16.22 -0.71
C LEU A 124 5.84 16.88 -1.42
N MET A 125 6.20 16.39 -2.61
CA MET A 125 7.35 16.86 -3.36
C MET A 125 7.05 18.04 -4.29
N SER A 126 5.80 18.53 -4.32
CA SER A 126 5.44 19.70 -5.12
C SER A 126 6.17 20.95 -4.63
N PRO A 127 6.59 21.85 -5.56
CA PRO A 127 7.08 23.18 -5.18
C PRO A 127 6.09 24.02 -4.38
N GLU A 128 4.80 23.73 -4.49
CA GLU A 128 3.69 24.38 -3.77
C GLU A 128 3.16 23.51 -2.62
N GLY A 129 3.81 22.36 -2.35
CA GLY A 129 3.43 21.43 -1.31
C GLY A 129 3.91 21.85 0.08
N PRO A 130 3.75 20.96 1.08
CA PRO A 130 4.12 21.27 2.47
C PRO A 130 5.59 21.61 2.67
N PHE A 131 6.48 21.20 1.76
CA PHE A 131 7.92 21.49 1.82
C PHE A 131 8.35 22.66 0.93
N ALA A 132 7.44 23.54 0.53
CA ALA A 132 7.70 24.63 -0.41
C ALA A 132 8.86 25.56 0.03
N ASP A 133 9.02 25.78 1.33
CA ASP A 133 10.04 26.61 1.96
C ASP A 133 11.35 25.88 2.25
N SER A 134 11.39 24.55 2.08
CA SER A 134 12.60 23.77 2.33
C SER A 134 13.75 24.16 1.40
N ARG A 135 14.95 24.23 1.97
CA ARG A 135 16.21 24.49 1.28
C ARG A 135 17.09 23.25 1.13
N ASP A 136 16.63 22.11 1.59
CA ASP A 136 17.39 20.86 1.54
C ASP A 136 17.64 20.43 0.10
N THR A 137 18.82 19.88 -0.14
CA THR A 137 19.28 19.42 -1.44
C THR A 137 19.89 18.04 -1.34
N ASN A 138 19.87 17.30 -2.43
CA ASN A 138 20.66 16.08 -2.64
C ASN A 138 21.17 16.00 -4.06
N THR A 139 22.05 15.02 -4.31
CA THR A 139 22.47 14.67 -5.66
C THR A 139 21.48 13.69 -6.30
N ALA A 140 21.38 13.71 -7.63
CA ALA A 140 20.52 12.75 -8.33
C ALA A 140 20.98 11.30 -8.05
N GLY A 141 20.03 10.46 -7.62
CA GLY A 141 20.27 9.06 -7.22
C GLY A 141 20.55 8.88 -5.73
N ASP A 142 20.89 9.95 -5.01
CA ASP A 142 20.99 9.85 -3.55
C ASP A 142 19.61 9.68 -2.91
N PRO A 143 19.52 9.05 -1.73
CA PRO A 143 18.32 9.03 -0.93
C PRO A 143 17.81 10.43 -0.60
N LEU A 144 16.51 10.56 -0.33
CA LEU A 144 15.99 11.83 0.18
C LEU A 144 16.70 12.23 1.49
N PRO A 145 17.01 13.52 1.69
CA PRO A 145 17.60 14.03 2.92
C PRO A 145 16.79 13.63 4.15
N TYR A 146 17.47 13.32 5.24
CA TYR A 146 16.83 12.87 6.48
C TYR A 146 17.59 13.35 7.71
N THR A 147 16.84 13.92 8.64
CA THR A 147 17.29 14.28 9.99
C THR A 147 16.39 13.53 10.99
N PRO A 148 16.96 12.81 11.96
CA PRO A 148 16.15 12.11 12.96
C PRO A 148 15.21 13.05 13.70
N PRO A 149 13.95 12.64 13.97
CA PRO A 149 13.06 13.38 14.84
C PRO A 149 13.56 13.40 16.30
N PRO A 150 13.03 14.31 17.12
CA PRO A 150 13.28 14.27 18.55
C PRO A 150 12.94 12.91 19.16
N ALA A 151 13.75 12.48 20.14
CA ALA A 151 13.54 11.20 20.81
C ALA A 151 12.11 11.09 21.38
N GLY A 152 11.46 9.97 21.13
CA GLY A 152 10.10 9.70 21.61
C GLY A 152 8.98 10.37 20.81
N MET A 153 9.27 11.12 19.74
CA MET A 153 8.21 11.72 18.91
C MET A 153 7.37 10.68 18.17
N PHE A 154 8.00 9.63 17.68
CA PHE A 154 7.33 8.50 17.04
C PHE A 154 7.64 7.21 17.79
N VAL A 155 6.64 6.73 18.51
CA VAL A 155 6.76 5.50 19.32
C VAL A 155 6.65 4.28 18.41
N ASP A 156 7.47 3.26 18.69
CA ASP A 156 7.33 1.96 18.04
C ASP A 156 6.07 1.27 18.56
N VAL A 157 5.04 1.23 17.71
CA VAL A 157 3.73 0.66 18.08
C VAL A 157 3.77 -0.85 18.29
N ARG A 158 4.83 -1.56 17.84
CA ARG A 158 5.02 -2.99 18.12
C ARG A 158 5.35 -3.27 19.59
N GLN A 159 5.77 -2.23 20.32
CA GLN A 159 6.16 -2.30 21.73
C GLN A 159 5.04 -1.82 22.67
N LEU A 160 3.92 -1.34 22.13
CA LEU A 160 2.79 -0.93 22.95
C LEU A 160 2.04 -2.19 23.44
N PRO A 161 1.70 -2.25 24.74
CA PRO A 161 0.85 -3.32 25.25
C PRO A 161 -0.53 -3.23 24.59
N ASN A 162 -1.05 -4.39 24.21
CA ASN A 162 -2.42 -4.55 23.73
C ASN A 162 -3.43 -4.29 24.86
#